data_893e1f524da0852fc0b2c4d6e2e90325
#
_entry.id   893e1f524da0852fc0b2c4d6e2e90325
#
_cell.length_a   1.000
_cell.length_b   1.000
_cell.length_c   1.000
_cell.angle_alpha   90.00
_cell.angle_beta   90.00
_cell.angle_gamma   90.00
#
_symmetry.space_group_name_H-M   'P 1'
#
loop_
_entity.id
_entity.type
_entity.pdbx_description
1 polymer ?
#
loop_
_entity_poly.entity_id
_entity_poly.type
_entity_poly.pdbx_seq_one_letter_code
_entity_poly.pdbx_strand_id
1 'polypeptide(L)'
;MQRSILAATALILTLTAPAPTHADPVPVGLDAYAQWDRWPQQRIGVRAYMRSTYDRDGGNRTADASHFLYAERPDFNVALDILGRGVLYFVRTNHWHGSPWHYEIDGTDNLVRETSTVDPERPVRNSTFEPATTFPPPLAWTWSTTRGADLNWVPIPFDRSLRLAYGRTFYGTGYYIYHQFAEGTPISTPLVPFDLTKPPDAKVLDLISRAGTDIAPQDIARHDTKATLTPGEPTTLFDHSAAATIRALKLTIPRDHARELSDARLRVTWDDRPSPSIDAPLALFFGAGLLHNRD
;
A
#
# COMPACT_ATOMS: atom_id res chain seq x y z
N MET A 1 14.69 12.63 43.16
CA MET A 1 14.99 13.70 42.17
C MET A 1 14.07 13.46 40.96
N GLN A 2 13.01 14.23 40.85
CA GLN A 2 12.12 14.18 39.70
C GLN A 2 12.87 14.77 38.49
N ARG A 3 13.19 13.94 37.52
CA ARG A 3 13.71 14.42 36.24
C ARG A 3 12.53 14.76 35.35
N SER A 4 12.22 16.04 35.23
CA SER A 4 11.27 16.54 34.24
C SER A 4 11.92 16.48 32.86
N ILE A 5 11.38 15.69 31.95
CA ILE A 5 11.88 15.59 30.58
C ILE A 5 11.13 16.64 29.75
N LEU A 6 11.84 17.70 29.38
CA LEU A 6 11.32 18.73 28.48
C LEU A 6 11.48 18.23 27.04
N ALA A 7 10.42 17.65 26.47
CA ALA A 7 10.37 17.33 25.05
C ALA A 7 9.56 18.42 24.32
N ALA A 8 10.19 19.14 23.40
CA ALA A 8 9.49 20.03 22.51
C ALA A 8 8.92 19.21 21.34
N THR A 9 7.62 18.93 21.35
CA THR A 9 6.94 18.19 20.29
C THR A 9 6.02 19.16 19.56
N ALA A 10 6.23 19.39 18.27
CA ALA A 10 5.27 20.08 17.42
C ALA A 10 4.33 19.02 16.83
N LEU A 11 3.05 19.06 17.19
CA LEU A 11 1.97 18.26 16.62
C LEU A 11 1.31 19.08 15.52
N ILE A 12 1.49 18.67 14.26
CA ILE A 12 0.78 19.31 13.14
C ILE A 12 -0.42 18.44 12.81
N LEU A 13 -1.61 18.94 13.12
CA LEU A 13 -2.87 18.31 12.75
C LEU A 13 -3.58 19.14 11.68
N THR A 14 -4.09 18.47 10.70
CA THR A 14 -4.82 19.08 9.60
C THR A 14 -6.24 18.53 9.54
N LEU A 15 -7.24 19.42 9.62
CA LEU A 15 -8.66 19.10 9.68
C LEU A 15 -9.38 19.45 8.38
N THR A 16 -10.36 18.66 8.00
CA THR A 16 -11.27 18.94 6.89
C THR A 16 -12.73 18.93 7.30
N ALA A 17 -13.55 19.66 6.56
CA ALA A 17 -14.99 19.86 6.78
C ALA A 17 -15.81 18.54 6.79
N PRO A 18 -17.07 18.57 7.28
CA PRO A 18 -17.90 17.40 7.53
C PRO A 18 -18.11 16.52 6.28
N ALA A 19 -18.28 15.23 6.53
CA ALA A 19 -18.56 14.25 5.49
C ALA A 19 -19.85 14.60 4.74
N PRO A 20 -19.89 14.47 3.42
CA PRO A 20 -21.08 14.68 2.62
C PRO A 20 -22.17 13.66 3.01
N THR A 21 -23.43 14.09 2.95
CA THR A 21 -24.61 13.28 3.29
C THR A 21 -24.93 12.17 2.28
N HIS A 22 -24.26 12.17 1.12
CA HIS A 22 -24.22 11.06 0.17
C HIS A 22 -22.80 10.49 0.13
N ALA A 23 -22.69 9.16 0.16
CA ALA A 23 -21.39 8.51 0.01
C ALA A 23 -20.79 8.91 -1.36
N ASP A 24 -19.70 9.65 -1.34
CA ASP A 24 -18.97 9.96 -2.55
C ASP A 24 -18.56 8.67 -3.29
N PRO A 25 -18.47 8.70 -4.62
CA PRO A 25 -17.98 7.56 -5.37
C PRO A 25 -16.62 7.10 -4.85
N VAL A 26 -16.46 5.79 -4.71
CA VAL A 26 -15.20 5.19 -4.25
C VAL A 26 -14.10 5.47 -5.28
N PRO A 27 -12.97 6.07 -4.90
CA PRO A 27 -11.86 6.25 -5.80
C PRO A 27 -11.29 4.91 -6.27
N VAL A 28 -11.16 4.71 -7.58
CA VAL A 28 -10.66 3.47 -8.17
C VAL A 28 -9.50 3.72 -9.11
N GLY A 29 -8.70 2.70 -9.35
CA GLY A 29 -7.55 2.81 -10.23
C GLY A 29 -6.56 3.87 -9.75
N LEU A 30 -6.10 4.73 -10.66
CA LEU A 30 -5.19 5.83 -10.34
C LEU A 30 -5.83 6.91 -9.47
N ASP A 31 -7.16 7.07 -9.52
CA ASP A 31 -7.87 7.99 -8.62
C ASP A 31 -7.70 7.60 -7.15
N ALA A 32 -7.58 6.30 -6.85
CA ALA A 32 -7.33 5.84 -5.49
C ALA A 32 -5.99 6.36 -4.93
N TYR A 33 -5.00 6.55 -5.78
CA TYR A 33 -3.73 7.17 -5.39
C TYR A 33 -3.81 8.69 -5.36
N ALA A 34 -4.40 9.30 -6.38
CA ALA A 34 -4.57 10.75 -6.45
C ALA A 34 -5.35 11.30 -5.26
N GLN A 35 -6.37 10.57 -4.80
CA GLN A 35 -7.24 10.92 -3.69
C GLN A 35 -6.83 10.18 -2.40
N TRP A 36 -5.53 10.08 -2.13
CA TRP A 36 -4.99 9.37 -0.97
C TRP A 36 -5.58 9.85 0.36
N ASP A 37 -5.96 11.10 0.43
CA ASP A 37 -6.59 11.75 1.58
C ASP A 37 -7.96 11.18 1.94
N ARG A 38 -8.59 10.44 1.03
CA ARG A 38 -9.85 9.73 1.24
C ARG A 38 -9.67 8.29 1.74
N TRP A 39 -8.47 7.80 1.88
CA TRP A 39 -8.24 6.44 2.37
C TRP A 39 -8.82 6.12 3.74
N PRO A 40 -8.86 7.06 4.70
CA PRO A 40 -9.51 6.82 5.99
C PRO A 40 -11.04 6.70 5.89
N GLN A 41 -11.67 7.15 4.81
CA GLN A 41 -13.10 7.10 4.64
C GLN A 41 -13.59 5.66 4.39
N GLN A 42 -14.75 5.35 4.94
CA GLN A 42 -15.37 4.05 4.76
C GLN A 42 -15.79 3.84 3.30
N ARG A 43 -15.46 2.68 2.74
CA ARG A 43 -15.74 2.32 1.35
C ARG A 43 -16.78 1.20 1.32
N ILE A 44 -18.04 1.58 1.40
CA ILE A 44 -19.16 0.62 1.37
C ILE A 44 -19.25 -0.02 -0.02
N GLY A 45 -19.42 -1.35 -0.05
CA GLY A 45 -19.45 -2.11 -1.30
C GLY A 45 -18.08 -2.54 -1.84
N VAL A 46 -16.99 -2.23 -1.11
CA VAL A 46 -15.63 -2.62 -1.50
C VAL A 46 -15.08 -3.66 -0.53
N ARG A 47 -14.48 -4.70 -1.07
CA ARG A 47 -13.70 -5.68 -0.29
C ARG A 47 -12.28 -5.76 -0.82
N ALA A 48 -11.32 -5.66 0.09
CA ALA A 48 -9.91 -5.89 -0.21
C ALA A 48 -9.57 -7.36 0.06
N TYR A 49 -8.80 -7.94 -0.85
CA TYR A 49 -8.33 -9.32 -0.76
C TYR A 49 -6.82 -9.36 -0.98
N MET A 50 -6.19 -10.33 -0.39
CA MET A 50 -4.82 -10.73 -0.69
C MET A 50 -4.79 -12.22 -1.02
N ARG A 51 -4.06 -12.57 -2.06
CA ARG A 51 -3.73 -13.95 -2.43
C ARG A 51 -2.23 -14.09 -2.55
N SER A 52 -1.74 -15.29 -2.29
CA SER A 52 -0.35 -15.65 -2.52
C SER A 52 -0.23 -17.11 -2.92
N THR A 53 0.95 -17.50 -3.35
CA THR A 53 1.29 -18.89 -3.71
C THR A 53 1.68 -19.75 -2.50
N TYR A 54 1.10 -19.49 -1.32
CA TYR A 54 1.38 -20.25 -0.12
C TYR A 54 0.74 -21.65 -0.14
N ASP A 55 1.28 -22.55 0.67
CA ASP A 55 0.71 -23.87 0.89
C ASP A 55 -0.61 -23.76 1.67
N ARG A 56 -1.72 -24.04 0.99
CA ARG A 56 -3.07 -23.93 1.56
C ARG A 56 -3.43 -25.08 2.49
N ASP A 57 -2.71 -26.20 2.36
CA ASP A 57 -2.89 -27.35 3.22
C ASP A 57 -2.06 -27.24 4.52
N GLY A 58 -1.21 -26.22 4.61
CA GLY A 58 -0.39 -25.95 5.79
C GLY A 58 0.74 -26.94 6.03
N GLY A 59 1.06 -27.77 5.02
CA GLY A 59 2.03 -28.84 5.14
C GLY A 59 3.47 -28.38 5.12
N ASN A 60 3.76 -27.20 4.54
CA ASN A 60 5.11 -26.63 4.35
C ASN A 60 6.16 -27.62 3.83
N ARG A 61 5.75 -28.58 3.00
CA ARG A 61 6.61 -29.66 2.52
C ARG A 61 7.57 -29.24 1.42
N THR A 62 7.28 -28.11 0.78
CA THR A 62 8.08 -27.53 -0.29
C THR A 62 8.23 -26.03 -0.04
N ALA A 63 9.09 -25.36 -0.80
CA ALA A 63 9.13 -23.92 -0.79
C ALA A 63 7.76 -23.34 -1.16
N ASP A 64 7.33 -22.25 -0.51
CA ASP A 64 6.03 -21.60 -0.71
C ASP A 64 5.72 -21.21 -2.16
N ALA A 65 6.75 -21.20 -2.97
CA ALA A 65 6.72 -20.70 -4.34
C ALA A 65 6.05 -21.64 -5.36
N SER A 66 5.49 -22.78 -4.96
CA SER A 66 4.95 -23.75 -5.92
C SER A 66 3.47 -24.08 -5.72
N HIS A 67 2.79 -23.36 -4.83
CA HIS A 67 1.39 -23.61 -4.51
C HIS A 67 0.45 -22.72 -5.36
N PHE A 68 0.46 -22.96 -6.66
CA PHE A 68 -0.48 -22.35 -7.59
C PHE A 68 -1.91 -22.84 -7.35
N LEU A 69 -2.90 -22.14 -7.87
CA LEU A 69 -4.30 -22.58 -7.80
C LEU A 69 -4.47 -23.87 -8.62
N TYR A 70 -3.94 -23.86 -9.84
CA TYR A 70 -3.91 -25.00 -10.75
C TYR A 70 -2.91 -24.76 -11.88
N ALA A 71 -2.58 -25.82 -12.61
CA ALA A 71 -1.80 -25.78 -13.82
C ALA A 71 -2.69 -26.18 -15.01
N GLU A 72 -2.74 -25.37 -16.05
CA GLU A 72 -3.43 -25.71 -17.30
C GLU A 72 -2.55 -26.62 -18.19
N ARG A 73 -1.25 -26.46 -18.05
CA ARG A 73 -0.21 -27.26 -18.72
C ARG A 73 1.06 -27.16 -17.86
N PRO A 74 2.06 -28.01 -18.07
CA PRO A 74 3.24 -28.06 -17.20
C PRO A 74 3.96 -26.73 -17.00
N ASP A 75 3.87 -25.81 -17.94
CA ASP A 75 4.56 -24.55 -17.94
C ASP A 75 3.62 -23.32 -17.85
N PHE A 76 2.36 -23.54 -17.51
CA PHE A 76 1.37 -22.46 -17.38
C PHE A 76 0.59 -22.64 -16.08
N ASN A 77 0.98 -21.89 -15.07
CA ASN A 77 0.50 -22.03 -13.71
C ASN A 77 -0.32 -20.82 -13.28
N VAL A 78 -1.58 -21.07 -12.98
CA VAL A 78 -2.52 -20.02 -12.55
C VAL A 78 -2.38 -19.75 -11.08
N ALA A 79 -2.04 -18.50 -10.75
CA ALA A 79 -1.81 -18.04 -9.38
C ALA A 79 -3.01 -17.27 -8.80
N LEU A 80 -3.80 -16.63 -9.64
CA LEU A 80 -5.00 -15.89 -9.28
C LEU A 80 -6.07 -16.13 -10.34
N ASP A 81 -7.30 -16.36 -9.90
CA ASP A 81 -8.47 -16.52 -10.78
C ASP A 81 -9.69 -15.96 -10.06
N ILE A 82 -10.26 -14.90 -10.60
CA ILE A 82 -11.30 -14.11 -9.96
C ILE A 82 -12.41 -13.80 -10.95
N LEU A 83 -13.64 -14.03 -10.52
CA LEU A 83 -14.84 -13.56 -11.21
C LEU A 83 -15.42 -12.33 -10.51
N GLY A 84 -16.03 -11.44 -11.29
CA GLY A 84 -16.61 -10.19 -10.83
C GLY A 84 -15.76 -8.98 -11.22
N ARG A 85 -16.16 -7.81 -10.75
CA ARG A 85 -15.52 -6.53 -11.06
C ARG A 85 -14.57 -6.08 -9.97
N GLY A 86 -13.46 -5.47 -10.36
CA GLY A 86 -12.45 -5.05 -9.39
C GLY A 86 -11.25 -4.32 -9.99
N VAL A 87 -10.26 -4.12 -9.13
CA VAL A 87 -8.95 -3.59 -9.50
C VAL A 87 -7.86 -4.36 -8.78
N LEU A 88 -6.89 -4.87 -9.51
CA LEU A 88 -5.65 -5.39 -8.95
C LEU A 88 -4.70 -4.21 -8.68
N TYR A 89 -4.30 -4.03 -7.43
CA TYR A 89 -3.50 -2.89 -6.99
C TYR A 89 -2.05 -3.23 -6.69
N PHE A 90 -1.75 -4.49 -6.48
CA PHE A 90 -0.40 -4.89 -6.16
C PHE A 90 -0.09 -6.28 -6.64
N VAL A 91 1.05 -6.41 -7.28
CA VAL A 91 1.69 -7.68 -7.62
C VAL A 91 3.12 -7.65 -7.14
N ARG A 92 3.49 -8.65 -6.37
CA ARG A 92 4.88 -8.94 -6.03
C ARG A 92 5.22 -10.32 -6.53
N THR A 93 6.31 -10.45 -7.25
CA THR A 93 6.82 -11.75 -7.73
C THR A 93 8.32 -11.85 -7.52
N ASN A 94 8.83 -13.05 -7.41
CA ASN A 94 10.27 -13.26 -7.49
C ASN A 94 10.73 -13.11 -8.93
N HIS A 95 11.82 -12.37 -9.16
CA HIS A 95 12.32 -12.00 -10.48
C HIS A 95 12.61 -13.18 -11.41
N TRP A 96 13.02 -14.30 -10.88
CA TRP A 96 13.42 -15.48 -11.65
C TRP A 96 12.30 -16.52 -11.89
N HIS A 97 11.11 -16.24 -11.41
CA HIS A 97 9.98 -17.15 -11.48
C HIS A 97 8.72 -16.49 -11.99
N GLY A 98 8.69 -15.78 -12.93
CA GLY A 98 7.42 -15.17 -13.24
C GLY A 98 7.21 -14.81 -14.69
N SER A 99 8.21 -14.23 -15.28
CA SER A 99 8.02 -13.73 -16.64
C SER A 99 8.18 -14.85 -17.68
N PRO A 100 7.34 -14.86 -18.68
CA PRO A 100 6.22 -13.94 -18.89
C PRO A 100 5.06 -14.20 -17.94
N TRP A 101 4.42 -13.11 -17.49
CA TRP A 101 3.16 -13.17 -16.78
C TRP A 101 2.01 -12.90 -17.73
N HIS A 102 0.96 -13.69 -17.59
CA HIS A 102 -0.27 -13.55 -18.35
C HIS A 102 -1.31 -12.86 -17.46
N TYR A 103 -1.67 -11.65 -17.79
CA TYR A 103 -2.75 -10.90 -17.14
C TYR A 103 -3.98 -11.01 -18.05
N GLU A 104 -4.75 -12.07 -17.85
CA GLU A 104 -5.96 -12.29 -18.61
C GLU A 104 -7.10 -11.48 -17.98
N ILE A 105 -7.42 -10.36 -18.60
CA ILE A 105 -8.40 -9.40 -18.14
C ILE A 105 -9.63 -9.46 -19.03
N ASP A 106 -10.77 -9.79 -18.45
CA ASP A 106 -12.06 -9.88 -19.17
C ASP A 106 -12.01 -10.77 -20.41
N GLY A 107 -11.16 -11.79 -20.38
CA GLY A 107 -10.93 -12.75 -21.48
C GLY A 107 -9.87 -12.35 -22.49
N THR A 108 -9.17 -11.24 -22.27
CA THR A 108 -8.04 -10.81 -23.09
C THR A 108 -6.73 -11.05 -22.36
N ASP A 109 -5.81 -11.78 -22.97
CA ASP A 109 -4.47 -12.01 -22.42
C ASP A 109 -3.56 -10.81 -22.70
N ASN A 110 -3.06 -10.21 -21.61
CA ASN A 110 -2.11 -9.11 -21.65
C ASN A 110 -0.75 -9.63 -21.15
N LEU A 111 0.16 -9.84 -22.08
CA LEU A 111 1.47 -10.41 -21.77
C LEU A 111 2.41 -9.36 -21.19
N VAL A 112 2.83 -9.56 -19.95
CA VAL A 112 3.79 -8.71 -19.24
C VAL A 112 5.10 -9.48 -19.04
N ARG A 113 6.22 -8.82 -19.28
CA ARG A 113 7.55 -9.39 -19.11
C ARG A 113 8.41 -8.52 -18.21
N GLU A 114 9.48 -9.10 -17.75
CA GLU A 114 10.57 -8.41 -17.07
C GLU A 114 11.89 -8.82 -17.74
N THR A 115 12.75 -7.87 -18.01
CA THR A 115 13.91 -8.10 -18.89
C THR A 115 15.05 -8.90 -18.26
N SER A 116 15.06 -9.12 -16.93
CA SER A 116 16.11 -9.89 -16.25
C SER A 116 15.71 -11.32 -15.85
N THR A 117 14.67 -11.85 -16.44
CA THR A 117 14.00 -13.09 -15.98
C THR A 117 14.80 -14.36 -16.08
N VAL A 118 16.04 -14.32 -16.50
CA VAL A 118 16.67 -15.50 -17.07
C VAL A 118 17.54 -16.25 -16.07
N ASP A 119 18.23 -15.54 -15.20
CA ASP A 119 19.20 -16.16 -14.33
C ASP A 119 19.38 -15.36 -13.03
N PRO A 120 18.95 -15.88 -11.88
CA PRO A 120 19.09 -15.19 -10.60
C PRO A 120 20.57 -15.02 -10.19
N GLU A 121 21.47 -15.85 -10.69
CA GLU A 121 22.91 -15.76 -10.41
C GLU A 121 23.59 -14.70 -11.29
N ARG A 122 22.95 -14.34 -12.40
CA ARG A 122 23.44 -13.34 -13.36
C ARG A 122 22.44 -12.22 -13.59
N PRO A 123 22.08 -11.48 -12.55
CA PRO A 123 21.07 -10.45 -12.68
C PRO A 123 21.48 -9.37 -13.66
N VAL A 124 20.56 -9.04 -14.56
CA VAL A 124 20.74 -7.91 -15.47
C VAL A 124 20.63 -6.61 -14.69
N ARG A 125 21.61 -5.74 -14.84
CA ARG A 125 21.51 -4.38 -14.29
C ARG A 125 20.49 -3.58 -15.09
N ASN A 126 19.69 -2.77 -14.39
CA ASN A 126 18.70 -1.88 -14.99
C ASN A 126 17.61 -2.62 -15.78
N SER A 127 17.17 -3.76 -15.28
CA SER A 127 16.02 -4.44 -15.84
C SER A 127 14.75 -3.58 -15.74
N THR A 128 13.85 -3.77 -16.68
CA THR A 128 12.57 -3.06 -16.78
C THR A 128 11.43 -4.02 -17.00
N PHE A 129 10.23 -3.61 -16.67
CA PHE A 129 9.02 -4.25 -17.17
C PHE A 129 8.83 -3.94 -18.65
N GLU A 130 8.18 -4.85 -19.37
CA GLU A 130 7.74 -4.68 -20.75
C GLU A 130 6.23 -4.89 -20.83
N PRO A 131 5.48 -3.86 -21.27
CA PRO A 131 5.95 -2.55 -21.76
C PRO A 131 6.36 -1.58 -20.62
N ALA A 132 7.53 -0.95 -20.76
CA ALA A 132 8.07 -0.06 -19.74
C ALA A 132 7.25 1.23 -19.55
N THR A 133 6.58 1.69 -20.59
CA THR A 133 5.73 2.88 -20.54
C THR A 133 4.49 2.69 -19.65
N THR A 134 3.97 1.48 -19.60
CA THR A 134 2.79 1.14 -18.80
C THR A 134 3.17 0.86 -17.34
N PHE A 135 4.37 0.36 -17.12
CA PHE A 135 4.88 0.00 -15.80
C PHE A 135 6.12 0.83 -15.41
N PRO A 136 5.99 2.17 -15.31
CA PRO A 136 7.12 3.03 -14.98
C PRO A 136 7.37 3.09 -13.47
N PRO A 137 8.61 3.40 -13.06
CA PRO A 137 8.86 3.88 -11.70
C PRO A 137 8.07 5.18 -11.46
N PRO A 138 7.61 5.47 -10.23
CA PRO A 138 7.76 4.65 -9.02
C PRO A 138 6.65 3.63 -8.77
N LEU A 139 5.74 3.41 -9.73
CA LEU A 139 4.67 2.43 -9.60
C LEU A 139 5.11 0.99 -9.90
N ALA A 140 6.22 0.80 -10.61
CA ALA A 140 6.76 -0.52 -10.86
C ALA A 140 8.28 -0.54 -10.68
N TRP A 141 8.77 -1.58 -10.04
CA TRP A 141 10.18 -1.79 -9.75
C TRP A 141 10.57 -3.22 -10.02
N THR A 142 11.65 -3.42 -10.72
CA THR A 142 12.18 -4.75 -10.97
C THR A 142 13.16 -5.17 -9.88
N TRP A 143 13.45 -6.44 -9.84
CA TRP A 143 14.40 -7.04 -8.91
C TRP A 143 15.77 -6.36 -8.95
N SER A 144 16.21 -5.90 -10.07
CA SER A 144 17.51 -5.23 -10.22
C SER A 144 17.64 -3.99 -9.33
N THR A 145 16.52 -3.32 -9.04
CA THR A 145 16.46 -2.19 -8.12
C THR A 145 16.13 -2.64 -6.69
N THR A 146 15.11 -3.47 -6.51
CA THR A 146 14.59 -3.86 -5.18
C THR A 146 15.50 -4.85 -4.45
N ARG A 147 16.28 -5.61 -5.19
CA ARG A 147 17.15 -6.70 -4.69
C ARG A 147 16.38 -7.86 -4.05
N GLY A 148 15.10 -7.98 -4.27
CA GLY A 148 14.31 -9.02 -3.65
C GLY A 148 13.12 -9.50 -4.46
N ALA A 149 12.50 -8.65 -5.27
CA ALA A 149 11.31 -8.99 -6.03
C ALA A 149 11.03 -7.98 -7.14
N ASP A 150 10.22 -8.39 -8.10
CA ASP A 150 9.51 -7.50 -8.99
C ASP A 150 8.25 -7.01 -8.28
N LEU A 151 8.02 -5.71 -8.30
CA LEU A 151 6.92 -5.05 -7.63
C LEU A 151 6.14 -4.21 -8.65
N ASN A 152 4.84 -4.35 -8.64
CA ASN A 152 3.96 -3.57 -9.51
C ASN A 152 2.75 -3.05 -8.74
N TRP A 153 2.60 -1.74 -8.68
CA TRP A 153 1.46 -1.01 -8.12
C TRP A 153 0.61 -0.32 -9.19
N VAL A 154 0.88 -0.52 -10.48
CA VAL A 154 0.01 0.00 -11.53
C VAL A 154 -1.36 -0.65 -11.39
N PRO A 155 -2.44 0.13 -11.20
CA PRO A 155 -3.76 -0.44 -11.04
C PRO A 155 -4.25 -1.10 -12.33
N ILE A 156 -4.75 -2.32 -12.22
CA ILE A 156 -5.25 -3.10 -13.35
C ILE A 156 -6.74 -3.35 -13.12
N PRO A 157 -7.62 -2.59 -13.78
CA PRO A 157 -9.07 -2.77 -13.68
C PRO A 157 -9.54 -3.99 -14.47
N PHE A 158 -10.59 -4.63 -13.96
CA PHE A 158 -11.33 -5.70 -14.64
C PHE A 158 -12.83 -5.57 -14.32
N ASP A 159 -13.68 -5.84 -15.28
CA ASP A 159 -15.15 -5.71 -15.12
C ASP A 159 -15.86 -7.06 -14.96
N ARG A 160 -15.28 -8.14 -15.46
CA ARG A 160 -15.87 -9.49 -15.41
C ARG A 160 -14.97 -10.52 -14.77
N SER A 161 -13.68 -10.48 -15.09
CA SER A 161 -12.73 -11.49 -14.61
C SER A 161 -11.30 -11.01 -14.67
N LEU A 162 -10.50 -11.54 -13.76
CA LEU A 162 -9.05 -11.41 -13.78
C LEU A 162 -8.41 -12.76 -13.49
N ARG A 163 -7.54 -13.20 -14.38
CA ARG A 163 -6.69 -14.38 -14.18
C ARG A 163 -5.23 -13.98 -14.33
N LEU A 164 -4.41 -14.38 -13.37
CA LEU A 164 -2.96 -14.17 -13.40
C LEU A 164 -2.26 -15.51 -13.46
N ALA A 165 -1.44 -15.71 -14.48
CA ALA A 165 -0.69 -16.93 -14.66
C ALA A 165 0.78 -16.65 -14.96
N TYR A 166 1.61 -17.63 -14.65
CA TYR A 166 3.03 -17.66 -14.95
C TYR A 166 3.25 -18.57 -16.15
N GLY A 167 3.84 -18.05 -17.21
CA GLY A 167 4.32 -18.86 -18.31
C GLY A 167 5.74 -19.36 -18.04
N ARG A 168 6.07 -20.54 -18.57
CA ARG A 168 7.41 -21.16 -18.52
C ARG A 168 7.94 -21.53 -17.14
N THR A 169 7.13 -21.48 -16.09
CA THR A 169 7.59 -21.86 -14.76
C THR A 169 6.52 -22.61 -13.98
N PHE A 170 6.95 -23.54 -13.15
CA PHE A 170 6.15 -24.23 -12.14
C PHE A 170 6.62 -23.91 -10.72
N TYR A 171 7.42 -22.86 -10.58
CA TYR A 171 7.91 -22.37 -9.30
C TYR A 171 7.88 -20.85 -9.30
N GLY A 172 7.21 -20.24 -8.38
CA GLY A 172 7.15 -18.77 -8.31
C GLY A 172 6.38 -18.26 -7.09
N THR A 173 7.01 -17.41 -6.30
CA THR A 173 6.38 -16.74 -5.17
C THR A 173 5.69 -15.47 -5.65
N GLY A 174 4.40 -15.36 -5.36
CA GLY A 174 3.61 -14.20 -5.69
C GLY A 174 2.71 -13.74 -4.55
N TYR A 175 2.49 -12.43 -4.50
CA TYR A 175 1.51 -11.78 -3.65
C TYR A 175 0.69 -10.83 -4.49
N TYR A 176 -0.64 -10.93 -4.38
CA TYR A 176 -1.60 -10.19 -5.19
C TYR A 176 -2.61 -9.52 -4.27
N ILE A 177 -2.69 -8.18 -4.32
CA ILE A 177 -3.69 -7.43 -3.57
C ILE A 177 -4.66 -6.80 -4.55
N TYR A 178 -5.93 -7.08 -4.36
CA TYR A 178 -7.00 -6.58 -5.22
C TYR A 178 -8.22 -6.18 -4.43
N HIS A 179 -8.98 -5.26 -5.00
CA HIS A 179 -10.31 -4.89 -4.51
C HIS A 179 -11.38 -5.43 -5.46
N GLN A 180 -12.46 -5.92 -4.89
CA GLN A 180 -13.69 -6.24 -5.61
C GLN A 180 -14.80 -5.29 -5.18
N PHE A 181 -15.67 -4.96 -6.14
CA PHE A 181 -16.77 -4.03 -5.95
C PHE A 181 -18.09 -4.80 -6.05
N ALA A 182 -18.97 -4.62 -5.07
CA ALA A 182 -20.33 -5.11 -5.15
C ALA A 182 -21.07 -4.43 -6.31
N GLU A 183 -22.10 -5.09 -6.82
CA GLU A 183 -22.97 -4.51 -7.83
C GLU A 183 -23.59 -3.20 -7.31
N GLY A 184 -23.69 -2.20 -8.15
CA GLY A 184 -24.22 -0.88 -7.79
C GLY A 184 -23.29 0.00 -6.94
N THR A 185 -22.11 -0.46 -6.54
CA THR A 185 -21.15 0.40 -5.83
C THR A 185 -20.77 1.59 -6.70
N PRO A 186 -21.05 2.84 -6.25
CA PRO A 186 -20.61 4.02 -6.98
C PRO A 186 -19.09 4.14 -6.93
N ILE A 187 -18.46 4.23 -8.09
CA ILE A 187 -17.02 4.34 -8.27
C ILE A 187 -16.65 5.62 -9.03
N SER A 188 -15.46 6.16 -8.79
CA SER A 188 -15.02 7.45 -9.36
C SER A 188 -14.90 7.46 -10.88
N THR A 189 -14.52 6.32 -11.46
CA THR A 189 -14.41 6.13 -12.92
C THR A 189 -14.90 4.73 -13.30
N PRO A 190 -15.48 4.56 -14.49
CA PRO A 190 -15.81 3.23 -15.00
C PRO A 190 -14.60 2.32 -15.06
N LEU A 191 -14.80 1.03 -14.78
CA LEU A 191 -13.77 0.02 -15.01
C LEU A 191 -13.70 -0.24 -16.52
N VAL A 192 -12.73 0.36 -17.16
CA VAL A 192 -12.46 0.15 -18.59
C VAL A 192 -11.44 -0.97 -18.77
N PRO A 193 -11.46 -1.70 -19.89
CA PRO A 193 -10.45 -2.70 -20.19
C PRO A 193 -9.04 -2.13 -20.04
N PHE A 194 -8.15 -2.88 -19.40
CA PHE A 194 -6.78 -2.47 -19.23
C PHE A 194 -6.06 -2.38 -20.59
N ASP A 195 -5.34 -1.30 -20.78
CA ASP A 195 -4.65 -1.01 -22.03
C ASP A 195 -3.13 -0.93 -21.79
N LEU A 196 -2.41 -1.94 -22.25
CA LEU A 196 -0.94 -2.03 -22.13
C LEU A 196 -0.19 -0.91 -22.86
N THR A 197 -0.86 -0.11 -23.66
CA THR A 197 -0.21 1.01 -24.40
C THR A 197 -0.28 2.33 -23.65
N LYS A 198 -1.10 2.41 -22.60
CA LYS A 198 -1.34 3.65 -21.85
C LYS A 198 -0.43 3.77 -20.64
N PRO A 199 0.37 4.84 -20.55
CA PRO A 199 1.11 5.14 -19.32
C PRO A 199 0.16 5.58 -18.21
N PRO A 200 0.55 5.39 -16.94
CA PRO A 200 -0.12 6.02 -15.81
C PRO A 200 -0.08 7.56 -15.89
N ASP A 201 -1.06 8.23 -15.28
CA ASP A 201 -1.12 9.68 -15.23
C ASP A 201 0.15 10.26 -14.56
N ALA A 202 0.76 11.24 -15.22
CA ALA A 202 1.98 11.89 -14.75
C ALA A 202 1.82 12.56 -13.38
N LYS A 203 0.62 13.06 -13.03
CA LYS A 203 0.34 13.65 -11.72
C LYS A 203 0.39 12.61 -10.60
N VAL A 204 -0.06 11.38 -10.89
CA VAL A 204 0.04 10.28 -9.94
C VAL A 204 1.49 9.84 -9.77
N LEU A 205 2.24 9.74 -10.86
CA LEU A 205 3.68 9.42 -10.80
C LEU A 205 4.45 10.47 -9.98
N ASP A 206 4.17 11.78 -10.20
CA ASP A 206 4.76 12.86 -9.41
C ASP A 206 4.39 12.73 -7.91
N LEU A 207 3.12 12.50 -7.60
CA LEU A 207 2.67 12.32 -6.22
C LEU A 207 3.40 11.17 -5.53
N ILE A 208 3.47 10.01 -6.15
CA ILE A 208 4.12 8.83 -5.56
C ILE A 208 5.64 9.01 -5.46
N SER A 209 6.26 9.74 -6.41
CA SER A 209 7.70 10.03 -6.37
C SER A 209 8.11 10.90 -5.17
N ARG A 210 7.16 11.60 -4.56
CA ARG A 210 7.37 12.39 -3.33
C ARG A 210 7.24 11.59 -2.05
N ALA A 211 7.23 10.25 -2.13
CA ALA A 211 7.25 9.39 -0.94
C ALA A 211 8.39 9.77 0.02
N GLY A 212 8.08 9.82 1.32
CA GLY A 212 9.01 10.27 2.35
C GLY A 212 9.05 11.79 2.56
N THR A 213 8.31 12.58 1.79
CA THR A 213 8.14 14.02 2.01
C THR A 213 6.75 14.33 2.60
N ASP A 214 6.57 15.55 3.11
CA ASP A 214 5.27 16.03 3.54
C ASP A 214 4.42 16.39 2.32
N ILE A 215 3.38 15.62 2.06
CA ILE A 215 2.43 15.81 0.96
C ILE A 215 1.08 16.36 1.42
N ALA A 216 0.96 16.74 2.70
CA ALA A 216 -0.28 17.30 3.22
C ALA A 216 -0.62 18.62 2.51
N PRO A 217 -1.91 18.88 2.20
CA PRO A 217 -2.33 20.17 1.65
C PRO A 217 -1.94 21.32 2.56
N GLN A 218 -1.57 22.46 1.95
CA GLN A 218 -1.09 23.63 2.72
C GLN A 218 -2.23 24.52 3.25
N ASP A 219 -3.41 24.39 2.68
CA ASP A 219 -4.61 25.21 2.94
C ASP A 219 -5.57 24.65 3.98
N ILE A 220 -5.13 23.64 4.73
CA ILE A 220 -5.94 23.00 5.77
C ILE A 220 -5.54 23.47 7.17
N ALA A 221 -6.49 23.39 8.12
CA ALA A 221 -6.26 23.81 9.49
C ALA A 221 -5.10 23.03 10.14
N ARG A 222 -4.22 23.73 10.83
CA ARG A 222 -3.06 23.17 11.53
C ARG A 222 -3.17 23.44 13.01
N HIS A 223 -2.81 22.45 13.81
CA HIS A 223 -2.71 22.55 15.25
C HIS A 223 -1.28 22.22 15.67
N ASP A 224 -0.64 23.18 16.32
CA ASP A 224 0.71 23.00 16.85
C ASP A 224 0.62 22.93 18.38
N THR A 225 1.14 21.88 18.96
CA THR A 225 1.15 21.67 20.41
C THR A 225 2.57 21.34 20.86
N LYS A 226 2.96 21.92 21.98
CA LYS A 226 4.22 21.59 22.65
C LYS A 226 3.90 21.02 24.03
N ALA A 227 4.45 19.88 24.37
CA ALA A 227 4.19 19.21 25.61
C ALA A 227 5.47 18.70 26.28
N THR A 228 5.45 18.65 27.60
CA THR A 228 6.43 17.93 28.43
C THR A 228 5.76 16.66 28.93
N LEU A 229 6.42 15.52 28.70
CA LEU A 229 5.89 14.24 29.15
C LEU A 229 6.41 13.90 30.54
N THR A 230 5.51 13.44 31.39
CA THR A 230 5.84 12.88 32.72
C THR A 230 5.71 11.36 32.65
N PRO A 231 6.72 10.59 33.09
CA PRO A 231 6.62 9.13 33.10
C PRO A 231 5.39 8.62 33.86
N GLY A 232 4.62 7.75 33.22
CA GLY A 232 3.42 7.14 33.79
C GLY A 232 2.14 7.99 33.68
N GLU A 233 2.22 9.23 33.21
CA GLU A 233 1.06 10.12 33.08
C GLU A 233 0.71 10.36 31.60
N PRO A 234 -0.56 10.19 31.19
CA PRO A 234 -0.97 10.54 29.84
C PRO A 234 -1.01 12.05 29.65
N THR A 235 -0.56 12.53 28.51
CA THR A 235 -0.64 13.94 28.12
C THR A 235 -1.46 14.05 26.84
N THR A 236 -2.58 14.80 26.91
CA THR A 236 -3.42 15.06 25.74
C THR A 236 -2.72 16.09 24.85
N LEU A 237 -2.42 15.68 23.61
CA LEU A 237 -1.81 16.54 22.60
C LEU A 237 -2.84 17.21 21.71
N PHE A 238 -3.99 16.57 21.52
CA PHE A 238 -5.05 17.05 20.66
C PHE A 238 -6.39 16.47 21.09
N ASP A 239 -7.42 17.32 21.09
CA ASP A 239 -8.81 16.95 21.32
C ASP A 239 -9.69 17.73 20.35
N HIS A 240 -10.66 17.04 19.72
CA HIS A 240 -11.53 17.62 18.70
C HIS A 240 -12.88 16.90 18.68
N SER A 241 -13.93 17.66 18.85
CA SER A 241 -15.30 17.14 19.03
C SER A 241 -16.16 17.17 17.76
N ALA A 242 -15.66 17.66 16.63
CA ALA A 242 -16.39 17.68 15.37
C ALA A 242 -15.92 16.57 14.42
N ALA A 243 -16.78 16.18 13.46
CA ALA A 243 -16.39 15.23 12.40
C ALA A 243 -15.21 15.79 11.58
N ALA A 244 -14.10 15.06 11.56
CA ALA A 244 -12.89 15.50 10.89
C ALA A 244 -12.01 14.32 10.47
N THR A 245 -11.03 14.58 9.61
CA THR A 245 -9.99 13.64 9.23
C THR A 245 -8.62 14.22 9.52
N ILE A 246 -7.79 13.48 10.24
CA ILE A 246 -6.37 13.82 10.39
C ILE A 246 -5.66 13.50 9.09
N ARG A 247 -5.13 14.54 8.43
CA ARG A 247 -4.42 14.42 7.14
C ARG A 247 -2.92 14.21 7.33
N ALA A 248 -2.36 14.78 8.38
CA ALA A 248 -0.96 14.61 8.74
C ALA A 248 -0.78 14.65 10.24
N LEU A 249 0.14 13.84 10.74
CA LEU A 249 0.61 13.84 12.12
C LEU A 249 2.14 13.92 12.08
N LYS A 250 2.69 15.02 12.57
CA LYS A 250 4.13 15.22 12.64
C LYS A 250 4.56 15.42 14.09
N LEU A 251 5.45 14.57 14.56
CA LEU A 251 6.08 14.70 15.87
C LEU A 251 7.55 15.09 15.71
N THR A 252 7.96 16.10 16.44
CA THR A 252 9.38 16.49 16.51
C THR A 252 9.89 16.22 17.91
N ILE A 253 10.91 15.40 18.01
CA ILE A 253 11.54 15.00 19.27
C ILE A 253 13.00 15.44 19.21
N PRO A 254 13.50 16.17 20.23
CA PRO A 254 14.92 16.48 20.30
C PRO A 254 15.76 15.19 20.34
N ARG A 255 16.83 15.14 19.56
CA ARG A 255 17.67 13.93 19.42
C ARG A 255 18.21 13.46 20.78
N ASP A 256 18.55 14.37 21.64
CA ASP A 256 19.11 14.09 22.98
C ASP A 256 18.11 13.35 23.89
N HIS A 257 16.81 13.48 23.62
CA HIS A 257 15.73 12.83 24.37
C HIS A 257 15.17 11.58 23.68
N ALA A 258 15.69 11.18 22.55
CA ALA A 258 15.15 10.06 21.77
C ALA A 258 15.15 8.73 22.56
N ARG A 259 16.18 8.49 23.41
CA ARG A 259 16.24 7.29 24.25
C ARG A 259 15.23 7.33 25.40
N GLU A 260 15.03 8.48 26.01
CA GLU A 260 14.10 8.66 27.13
C GLU A 260 12.65 8.49 26.69
N LEU A 261 12.38 8.78 25.42
CA LEU A 261 11.05 8.66 24.80
C LEU A 261 10.83 7.32 24.08
N SER A 262 11.79 6.40 24.13
CA SER A 262 11.66 5.10 23.46
C SER A 262 10.48 4.28 23.95
N ASP A 263 10.10 4.42 25.23
CA ASP A 263 8.96 3.74 25.85
C ASP A 263 7.65 4.52 25.76
N ALA A 264 7.69 5.74 25.17
CA ALA A 264 6.48 6.53 24.97
C ALA A 264 5.51 5.83 24.00
N ARG A 265 4.21 5.92 24.32
CA ARG A 265 3.14 5.34 23.52
C ARG A 265 2.25 6.42 22.94
N LEU A 266 1.85 6.25 21.69
CA LEU A 266 0.80 7.04 21.08
C LEU A 266 -0.53 6.32 21.31
N ARG A 267 -1.49 7.04 21.90
CA ARG A 267 -2.87 6.59 22.02
C ARG A 267 -3.78 7.52 21.22
N VAL A 268 -4.68 6.93 20.46
CA VAL A 268 -5.70 7.66 19.73
C VAL A 268 -7.05 7.01 19.98
N THR A 269 -8.01 7.80 20.47
CA THR A 269 -9.39 7.37 20.68
C THR A 269 -10.29 8.13 19.73
N TRP A 270 -11.06 7.40 18.92
CA TRP A 270 -12.06 7.95 18.01
C TRP A 270 -13.46 7.79 18.59
N ASP A 271 -14.29 8.81 18.37
CA ASP A 271 -15.74 8.72 18.55
C ASP A 271 -16.15 8.21 19.96
N ASP A 272 -15.52 8.77 21.01
CA ASP A 272 -15.80 8.45 22.43
C ASP A 272 -15.75 6.96 22.78
N ARG A 273 -14.96 6.19 22.09
CA ARG A 273 -14.80 4.76 22.38
C ARG A 273 -14.22 4.55 23.79
N PRO A 274 -14.65 3.49 24.50
CA PRO A 274 -14.19 3.21 25.86
C PRO A 274 -12.72 2.77 25.93
N SER A 275 -12.11 2.43 24.77
CA SER A 275 -10.72 2.03 24.66
C SER A 275 -10.07 2.73 23.46
N PRO A 276 -8.76 2.97 23.52
CA PRO A 276 -8.03 3.53 22.38
C PRO A 276 -8.19 2.65 21.12
N SER A 277 -8.41 3.30 19.99
CA SER A 277 -8.39 2.64 18.68
C SER A 277 -6.95 2.38 18.21
N ILE A 278 -6.01 3.18 18.71
CA ILE A 278 -4.58 3.00 18.53
C ILE A 278 -3.93 3.09 19.90
N ASP A 279 -3.12 2.13 20.26
CA ASP A 279 -2.21 2.14 21.40
C ASP A 279 -0.92 1.44 21.02
N ALA A 280 0.07 2.18 20.60
CA ALA A 280 1.30 1.65 20.03
C ALA A 280 2.53 2.39 20.57
N PRO A 281 3.69 1.71 20.70
CA PRO A 281 4.96 2.40 20.89
C PRO A 281 5.16 3.46 19.81
N LEU A 282 5.60 4.65 20.19
CA LEU A 282 5.69 5.80 19.30
C LEU A 282 6.55 5.51 18.07
N ALA A 283 7.71 4.90 18.24
CA ALA A 283 8.59 4.53 17.15
C ALA A 283 7.91 3.55 16.18
N LEU A 284 7.23 2.54 16.72
CA LEU A 284 6.56 1.51 15.90
C LEU A 284 5.40 2.10 15.09
N PHE A 285 4.64 3.04 15.66
CA PHE A 285 3.57 3.72 14.94
C PHE A 285 4.07 4.42 13.67
N PHE A 286 5.28 4.98 13.73
CA PHE A 286 5.93 5.62 12.59
C PHE A 286 6.80 4.67 11.75
N GLY A 287 6.67 3.36 11.93
CA GLY A 287 7.38 2.35 11.13
C GLY A 287 8.85 2.17 11.47
N ALA A 288 9.28 2.66 12.63
CA ALA A 288 10.65 2.52 13.11
C ALA A 288 10.72 1.57 14.31
N GLY A 289 11.82 0.83 14.43
CA GLY A 289 12.07 0.02 15.64
C GLY A 289 12.52 0.86 16.83
N LEU A 290 13.15 2.00 16.57
CA LEU A 290 13.70 2.94 17.56
C LEU A 290 13.40 4.37 17.14
N LEU A 291 13.31 5.30 18.11
CA LEU A 291 13.07 6.73 17.85
C LEU A 291 14.29 7.46 17.25
N HIS A 292 15.46 6.86 17.26
CA HIS A 292 16.64 7.41 16.62
C HIS A 292 16.94 6.64 15.35
N ASN A 293 17.11 7.35 14.26
CA ASN A 293 17.53 6.75 13.01
C ASN A 293 19.00 6.34 13.09
N ARG A 294 19.27 5.25 12.39
CA ARG A 294 20.65 4.94 11.99
C ARG A 294 20.96 5.85 10.81
N ASP A 295 22.02 6.55 10.90
CA ASP A 295 22.58 7.31 9.78
C ASP A 295 23.11 6.34 8.72
#